data_399e444fdfedfecba85fd2d286fde49d
#
_entry.id   399e444fdfedfecba85fd2d286fde49d
#
_cell.length_a   1.000
_cell.length_b   1.000
_cell.length_c   1.000
_cell.angle_alpha   90.00
_cell.angle_beta   90.00
_cell.angle_gamma   90.00
#
_symmetry.space_group_name_H-M   'P 1'
#
loop_
_entity.id
_entity.type
_entity.pdbx_description
1 polymer ?
#
loop_
_entity_poly.entity_id
_entity_poly.type
_entity_poly.pdbx_seq_one_letter_code
_entity_poly.pdbx_strand_id
1 'polypeptide(L)'
;MILTGFNIDKSDKYTNNRERDYDNTMDLITDKGRVEVLKKISELQKQKPFISEQIAAARDNGGVDENEELHMALEEMQRIEVEVGRLQTIVDKSATLNIPAVGEYDVIRPGMTVELENFNIDKIVTYTILGEYESDPGKGSISYKSPLGKELLGLRVGDAVELERGNDIIEYEVLRIFVE
;
A
#
# COMPACT_ATOMS: atom_id res chain seq x y z
N MET A 1 7.06 -4.10 44.34
CA MET A 1 5.84 -4.77 43.89
C MET A 1 6.10 -5.21 42.48
N ILE A 2 6.31 -6.50 42.29
CA ILE A 2 6.91 -7.10 41.10
C ILE A 2 5.80 -7.21 40.05
N LEU A 3 5.93 -6.51 38.91
CA LEU A 3 5.08 -6.70 37.75
C LEU A 3 5.47 -8.06 37.13
N THR A 4 4.60 -9.01 37.31
CA THR A 4 4.70 -10.35 36.72
C THR A 4 4.57 -10.23 35.21
N GLY A 5 5.60 -10.72 34.53
CA GLY A 5 5.66 -10.75 33.07
C GLY A 5 4.45 -11.44 32.45
N PHE A 6 3.87 -10.80 31.48
CA PHE A 6 2.90 -11.39 30.57
C PHE A 6 3.64 -12.41 29.71
N ASN A 7 3.48 -13.67 30.06
CA ASN A 7 3.97 -14.79 29.26
C ASN A 7 2.97 -15.02 28.13
N ILE A 8 3.20 -14.39 26.98
CA ILE A 8 2.41 -14.68 25.77
C ILE A 8 2.84 -16.06 25.30
N ASP A 9 2.00 -17.05 25.50
CA ASP A 9 2.22 -18.38 24.95
C ASP A 9 2.17 -18.30 23.43
N LYS A 10 3.36 -18.42 22.82
CA LYS A 10 3.53 -18.39 21.35
C LYS A 10 2.86 -19.55 20.63
N SER A 11 2.33 -20.55 21.37
CA SER A 11 1.70 -21.74 20.79
C SER A 11 0.29 -21.49 20.24
N ASP A 12 -0.45 -20.50 20.77
CA ASP A 12 -1.80 -20.19 20.32
C ASP A 12 -1.86 -19.29 19.06
N LYS A 13 -0.72 -18.66 18.68
CA LYS A 13 -0.63 -17.84 17.47
C LYS A 13 -0.81 -18.61 16.15
N TYR A 14 -0.76 -19.93 16.16
CA TYR A 14 -0.67 -20.75 14.94
C TYR A 14 -1.87 -21.65 14.66
N THR A 15 -2.91 -21.67 15.50
CA THR A 15 -4.00 -22.64 15.36
C THR A 15 -5.21 -22.21 14.52
N ASN A 16 -5.28 -20.95 14.05
CA ASN A 16 -6.35 -20.50 13.15
C ASN A 16 -5.83 -20.15 11.74
N ASN A 17 -5.33 -21.16 11.06
CA ASN A 17 -4.77 -21.07 9.70
C ASN A 17 -5.82 -20.84 8.60
N ARG A 18 -7.12 -20.71 8.92
CA ARG A 18 -8.20 -20.60 7.92
C ARG A 18 -8.64 -19.18 7.59
N GLU A 19 -8.20 -18.17 8.32
CA GLU A 19 -8.57 -16.77 8.06
C GLU A 19 -7.41 -15.91 7.49
N ARG A 20 -6.20 -16.49 7.37
CA ARG A 20 -5.01 -15.81 6.81
C ARG A 20 -4.76 -16.10 5.34
N ASP A 21 -5.58 -16.89 4.68
CA ASP A 21 -5.50 -17.14 3.24
C ASP A 21 -6.03 -15.93 2.43
N TYR A 22 -5.48 -14.75 2.71
CA TYR A 22 -5.39 -13.77 1.65
C TYR A 22 -4.30 -14.27 0.72
N ASP A 23 -4.73 -14.80 -0.42
CA ASP A 23 -3.83 -15.27 -1.46
C ASP A 23 -2.78 -14.19 -1.74
N ASN A 24 -1.57 -14.41 -1.22
CA ASN A 24 -0.46 -13.45 -1.29
C ASN A 24 0.07 -13.35 -2.73
N THR A 25 -0.57 -14.02 -3.69
CA THR A 25 -0.19 -14.05 -5.10
C THR A 25 -0.84 -12.94 -5.92
N MET A 26 -1.99 -12.39 -5.48
CA MET A 26 -2.68 -11.31 -6.19
C MET A 26 -2.63 -10.02 -5.36
N ASP A 27 -2.37 -8.90 -6.01
CA ASP A 27 -2.52 -7.60 -5.39
C ASP A 27 -4.00 -7.28 -5.15
N LEU A 28 -4.29 -6.57 -4.07
CA LEU A 28 -5.64 -6.09 -3.77
C LEU A 28 -5.72 -4.58 -4.05
N ILE A 29 -6.82 -4.14 -4.63
CA ILE A 29 -7.11 -2.73 -4.87
C ILE A 29 -8.59 -2.46 -4.62
N THR A 30 -8.92 -1.34 -3.97
CA THR A 30 -10.31 -0.91 -3.81
C THR A 30 -10.88 -0.39 -5.13
N ASP A 31 -12.19 -0.33 -5.25
CA ASP A 31 -12.83 0.29 -6.43
C ASP A 31 -12.41 1.76 -6.57
N LYS A 32 -12.26 2.48 -5.46
CA LYS A 32 -11.77 3.87 -5.44
C LYS A 32 -10.32 3.94 -5.94
N GLY A 33 -9.44 3.11 -5.44
CA GLY A 33 -8.05 3.05 -5.88
C GLY A 33 -7.92 2.70 -7.36
N ARG A 34 -8.75 1.76 -7.85
CA ARG A 34 -8.79 1.41 -9.28
C ARG A 34 -9.19 2.62 -10.15
N VAL A 35 -10.18 3.40 -9.73
CA VAL A 35 -10.57 4.64 -10.43
C VAL A 35 -9.42 5.66 -10.43
N GLU A 36 -8.71 5.81 -9.31
CA GLU A 36 -7.56 6.72 -9.23
C GLU A 36 -6.40 6.29 -10.16
N VAL A 37 -6.12 4.98 -10.24
CA VAL A 37 -5.14 4.44 -11.20
C VAL A 37 -5.53 4.73 -12.64
N LEU A 38 -6.79 4.45 -13.01
CA LEU A 38 -7.29 4.70 -14.36
C LEU A 38 -7.24 6.20 -14.73
N LYS A 39 -7.55 7.07 -13.76
CA LYS A 39 -7.42 8.52 -13.94
C LYS A 39 -5.97 8.91 -14.22
N LYS A 40 -5.01 8.39 -13.45
CA LYS A 40 -3.59 8.66 -13.64
C LYS A 40 -3.09 8.16 -15.00
N ILE A 41 -3.52 6.97 -15.43
CA ILE A 41 -3.23 6.47 -16.80
C ILE A 41 -3.73 7.46 -17.85
N SER A 42 -4.98 7.93 -17.73
CA SER A 42 -5.54 8.89 -18.67
C SER A 42 -4.79 10.22 -18.69
N GLU A 43 -4.37 10.72 -17.53
CA GLU A 43 -3.56 11.94 -17.42
C GLU A 43 -2.19 11.81 -18.10
N LEU A 44 -1.51 10.68 -17.90
CA LEU A 44 -0.24 10.39 -18.57
C LEU A 44 -0.40 10.24 -20.08
N GLN A 45 -1.45 9.55 -20.53
CA GLN A 45 -1.73 9.37 -21.95
C GLN A 45 -2.01 10.71 -22.66
N LYS A 46 -2.64 11.69 -21.99
CA LYS A 46 -2.88 13.02 -22.52
C LYS A 46 -1.61 13.83 -22.75
N GLN A 47 -0.51 13.51 -22.08
CA GLN A 47 0.79 14.18 -22.28
C GLN A 47 1.51 13.69 -23.53
N LYS A 48 1.27 12.44 -23.98
CA LYS A 48 1.98 11.82 -25.11
C LYS A 48 1.91 12.62 -26.42
N PRO A 49 0.75 13.17 -26.86
CA PRO A 49 0.70 14.00 -28.08
C PRO A 49 1.64 15.19 -28.04
N PHE A 50 1.68 15.92 -26.92
CA PHE A 50 2.55 17.07 -26.75
C PHE A 50 4.04 16.70 -26.84
N ILE A 51 4.44 15.61 -26.18
CA ILE A 51 5.82 15.13 -26.27
C ILE A 51 6.14 14.63 -27.68
N SER A 52 5.17 14.03 -28.39
CA SER A 52 5.36 13.64 -29.80
C SER A 52 5.62 14.83 -30.70
N GLU A 53 4.95 15.97 -30.47
CA GLU A 53 5.22 17.22 -31.18
C GLU A 53 6.62 17.77 -30.87
N GLN A 54 7.05 17.72 -29.61
CA GLN A 54 8.40 18.11 -29.21
C GLN A 54 9.46 17.23 -29.90
N ILE A 55 9.27 15.91 -29.95
CA ILE A 55 10.14 14.98 -30.66
C ILE A 55 10.24 15.34 -32.15
N ALA A 56 9.10 15.64 -32.80
CA ALA A 56 9.06 16.01 -34.19
C ALA A 56 9.83 17.33 -34.44
N ALA A 57 9.54 18.37 -33.65
CA ALA A 57 10.21 19.65 -33.73
C ALA A 57 11.73 19.57 -33.50
N ALA A 58 12.15 18.78 -32.49
CA ALA A 58 13.56 18.58 -32.20
C ALA A 58 14.29 17.86 -33.33
N ARG A 59 13.65 16.91 -34.04
CA ARG A 59 14.24 16.26 -35.22
C ARG A 59 14.44 17.19 -36.39
N ASP A 60 13.55 18.14 -36.58
CA ASP A 60 13.63 19.11 -37.70
C ASP A 60 14.73 20.15 -37.45
N ASN A 61 15.13 20.42 -36.19
CA ASN A 61 16.04 21.48 -35.81
C ASN A 61 17.52 21.06 -35.73
N GLY A 62 17.89 19.78 -35.86
CA GLY A 62 19.28 19.36 -35.76
C GLY A 62 19.55 17.87 -35.99
N GLY A 63 20.84 17.54 -36.12
CA GLY A 63 21.30 16.14 -36.23
C GLY A 63 21.00 15.33 -34.98
N VAL A 64 20.70 14.04 -35.16
CA VAL A 64 20.21 13.16 -34.08
C VAL A 64 21.23 12.95 -32.96
N ASP A 65 22.53 13.02 -33.26
CA ASP A 65 23.61 12.61 -32.33
C ASP A 65 24.04 13.72 -31.33
N GLU A 66 23.65 14.99 -31.54
CA GLU A 66 24.00 16.12 -30.66
C GLU A 66 22.75 16.90 -30.17
N ASN A 67 21.56 16.36 -30.38
CA ASN A 67 20.32 17.05 -30.04
C ASN A 67 19.80 16.66 -28.64
N GLU A 68 20.24 17.43 -27.65
CA GLU A 68 19.87 17.24 -26.24
C GLU A 68 18.34 17.32 -26.02
N GLU A 69 17.65 18.22 -26.76
CA GLU A 69 16.18 18.36 -26.68
C GLU A 69 15.47 17.10 -27.16
N LEU A 70 15.96 16.47 -28.23
CA LEU A 70 15.43 15.21 -28.72
C LEU A 70 15.62 14.10 -27.72
N HIS A 71 16.79 13.97 -27.10
CA HIS A 71 17.06 12.95 -26.09
C HIS A 71 16.16 13.13 -24.88
N MET A 72 15.99 14.33 -24.35
CA MET A 72 15.10 14.61 -23.23
C MET A 72 13.65 14.27 -23.54
N ALA A 73 13.16 14.61 -24.72
CA ALA A 73 11.78 14.30 -25.12
C ALA A 73 11.55 12.79 -25.31
N LEU A 74 12.53 12.07 -25.83
CA LEU A 74 12.47 10.60 -25.95
C LEU A 74 12.48 9.92 -24.58
N GLU A 75 13.33 10.36 -23.66
CA GLU A 75 13.38 9.85 -22.29
C GLU A 75 12.05 10.09 -21.55
N GLU A 76 11.45 11.28 -21.71
CA GLU A 76 10.15 11.60 -21.13
C GLU A 76 9.05 10.70 -21.71
N MET A 77 9.01 10.48 -23.01
CA MET A 77 8.08 9.57 -23.65
C MET A 77 8.23 8.16 -23.09
N GLN A 78 9.46 7.66 -22.99
CA GLN A 78 9.74 6.33 -22.45
C GLN A 78 9.31 6.22 -20.99
N ARG A 79 9.56 7.24 -20.17
CA ARG A 79 9.14 7.28 -18.77
C ARG A 79 7.62 7.16 -18.63
N ILE A 80 6.88 7.90 -19.45
CA ILE A 80 5.43 7.82 -19.48
C ILE A 80 4.95 6.43 -19.90
N GLU A 81 5.54 5.84 -20.93
CA GLU A 81 5.16 4.52 -21.43
C GLU A 81 5.39 3.41 -20.37
N VAL A 82 6.53 3.45 -19.70
CA VAL A 82 6.86 2.52 -18.61
C VAL A 82 5.85 2.67 -17.46
N GLU A 83 5.57 3.91 -17.05
CA GLU A 83 4.62 4.13 -15.93
C GLU A 83 3.17 3.74 -16.32
N VAL A 84 2.72 4.04 -17.53
CA VAL A 84 1.42 3.59 -18.03
C VAL A 84 1.33 2.06 -18.04
N GLY A 85 2.38 1.38 -18.53
CA GLY A 85 2.44 -0.09 -18.54
C GLY A 85 2.41 -0.69 -17.12
N ARG A 86 3.11 -0.08 -16.16
CA ARG A 86 3.09 -0.47 -14.76
C ARG A 86 1.69 -0.32 -14.15
N LEU A 87 1.06 0.84 -14.35
CA LEU A 87 -0.27 1.14 -13.85
C LEU A 87 -1.34 0.22 -14.48
N GLN A 88 -1.23 -0.07 -15.77
CA GLN A 88 -2.12 -1.01 -16.45
C GLN A 88 -2.00 -2.41 -15.86
N THR A 89 -0.78 -2.85 -15.55
CA THR A 89 -0.54 -4.14 -14.88
C THR A 89 -1.23 -4.21 -13.52
N ILE A 90 -1.23 -3.11 -12.75
CA ILE A 90 -1.94 -3.03 -11.47
C ILE A 90 -3.45 -3.23 -11.69
N VAL A 91 -4.04 -2.52 -12.66
CA VAL A 91 -5.47 -2.64 -12.97
C VAL A 91 -5.84 -4.07 -13.39
N ASP A 92 -5.01 -4.69 -14.24
CA ASP A 92 -5.32 -5.98 -14.88
C ASP A 92 -5.10 -7.17 -13.93
N LYS A 93 -4.13 -7.06 -13.01
CA LYS A 93 -3.72 -8.18 -12.14
C LYS A 93 -4.22 -8.09 -10.71
N SER A 94 -4.74 -6.94 -10.28
CA SER A 94 -5.25 -6.80 -8.91
C SER A 94 -6.68 -7.33 -8.79
N ALA A 95 -6.94 -8.07 -7.71
CA ALA A 95 -8.29 -8.40 -7.28
C ALA A 95 -8.94 -7.22 -6.57
N THR A 96 -10.27 -7.14 -6.61
CA THR A 96 -11.00 -6.09 -5.89
C THR A 96 -10.97 -6.35 -4.40
N LEU A 97 -10.49 -5.37 -3.63
CA LEU A 97 -10.60 -5.35 -2.18
C LEU A 97 -12.01 -4.86 -1.80
N ASN A 98 -12.83 -5.77 -1.33
CA ASN A 98 -14.14 -5.43 -0.80
C ASN A 98 -14.00 -4.86 0.61
N ILE A 99 -14.28 -3.57 0.78
CA ILE A 99 -14.31 -2.93 2.09
C ILE A 99 -15.56 -3.42 2.83
N PRO A 100 -15.43 -3.91 4.08
CA PRO A 100 -16.59 -4.32 4.87
C PRO A 100 -17.55 -3.14 5.13
N ALA A 101 -18.76 -3.44 5.58
CA ALA A 101 -19.72 -2.42 5.95
C ALA A 101 -19.21 -1.54 7.11
N VAL A 102 -19.71 -0.32 7.20
CA VAL A 102 -19.42 0.57 8.34
C VAL A 102 -19.80 -0.11 9.66
N GLY A 103 -18.89 -0.10 10.62
CA GLY A 103 -19.08 -0.73 11.94
C GLY A 103 -17.80 -1.12 12.64
N GLU A 104 -17.94 -1.79 13.78
CA GLU A 104 -16.85 -2.34 14.58
C GLU A 104 -16.69 -3.84 14.30
N TYR A 105 -15.46 -4.32 14.43
CA TYR A 105 -15.11 -5.69 14.08
C TYR A 105 -14.20 -6.32 15.15
N ASP A 106 -14.22 -7.65 15.23
CA ASP A 106 -13.43 -8.39 16.20
C ASP A 106 -12.07 -8.85 15.65
N VAL A 107 -11.93 -8.94 14.33
CA VAL A 107 -10.74 -9.50 13.66
C VAL A 107 -10.29 -8.58 12.53
N ILE A 108 -9.00 -8.26 12.50
CA ILE A 108 -8.41 -7.39 11.49
C ILE A 108 -8.37 -8.08 10.12
N ARG A 109 -8.90 -7.39 9.10
CA ARG A 109 -8.85 -7.78 7.68
C ARG A 109 -8.46 -6.59 6.80
N PRO A 110 -7.96 -6.82 5.57
CA PRO A 110 -7.75 -5.73 4.61
C PRO A 110 -9.05 -4.95 4.38
N GLY A 111 -8.94 -3.63 4.23
CA GLY A 111 -10.07 -2.71 4.09
C GLY A 111 -10.58 -2.13 5.42
N MET A 112 -10.03 -2.56 6.56
CA MET A 112 -10.40 -2.05 7.88
C MET A 112 -9.40 -1.04 8.40
N THR A 113 -9.87 -0.22 9.33
CA THR A 113 -9.05 0.73 10.09
C THR A 113 -8.82 0.17 11.48
N VAL A 114 -7.60 0.34 11.98
CA VAL A 114 -7.18 -0.12 13.31
C VAL A 114 -6.60 1.04 14.10
N GLU A 115 -6.95 1.13 15.38
CA GLU A 115 -6.28 1.98 16.35
C GLU A 115 -5.32 1.10 17.16
N LEU A 116 -4.07 1.53 17.22
CA LEU A 116 -2.99 0.83 17.89
C LEU A 116 -2.37 1.74 18.94
N GLU A 117 -2.15 1.23 20.15
CA GLU A 117 -1.28 1.87 21.11
C GLU A 117 0.18 1.50 20.78
N ASN A 118 1.02 2.50 20.57
CA ASN A 118 2.45 2.32 20.35
C ASN A 118 3.18 2.59 21.67
N PHE A 119 3.65 1.54 22.34
CA PHE A 119 4.29 1.64 23.65
C PHE A 119 5.65 2.34 23.64
N ASN A 120 6.35 2.35 22.50
CA ASN A 120 7.65 3.00 22.41
C ASN A 120 7.56 4.53 22.46
N ILE A 121 6.45 5.09 22.01
CA ILE A 121 6.25 6.55 21.94
C ILE A 121 5.05 7.04 22.78
N ASP A 122 4.38 6.13 23.48
CA ASP A 122 3.19 6.40 24.30
C ASP A 122 2.11 7.19 23.51
N LYS A 123 1.73 6.65 22.34
CA LYS A 123 0.75 7.30 21.46
C LYS A 123 -0.15 6.27 20.78
N ILE A 124 -1.40 6.68 20.57
CA ILE A 124 -2.32 5.98 19.71
C ILE A 124 -2.05 6.39 18.25
N VAL A 125 -1.91 5.41 17.39
CA VAL A 125 -1.77 5.57 15.95
C VAL A 125 -2.91 4.85 15.25
N THR A 126 -3.40 5.43 14.15
CA THR A 126 -4.51 4.85 13.38
C THR A 126 -4.05 4.54 11.99
N TYR A 127 -4.30 3.31 11.54
CA TYR A 127 -3.95 2.87 10.19
C TYR A 127 -5.14 2.20 9.52
N THR A 128 -5.40 2.57 8.25
CA THR A 128 -6.28 1.80 7.36
C THR A 128 -5.44 0.82 6.56
N ILE A 129 -5.82 -0.46 6.56
CA ILE A 129 -5.08 -1.53 5.89
C ILE A 129 -5.62 -1.68 4.47
N LEU A 130 -4.82 -1.28 3.47
CA LEU A 130 -5.21 -1.24 2.06
C LEU A 130 -4.26 -2.08 1.18
N GLY A 131 -4.49 -2.04 -0.12
CA GLY A 131 -3.57 -2.57 -1.13
C GLY A 131 -2.25 -1.79 -1.19
N GLU A 132 -1.22 -2.40 -1.78
CA GLU A 132 0.12 -1.80 -1.85
C GLU A 132 0.12 -0.46 -2.60
N TYR A 133 -0.67 -0.38 -3.68
CA TYR A 133 -0.74 0.84 -4.50
C TYR A 133 -1.42 2.01 -3.79
N GLU A 134 -2.38 1.74 -2.91
CA GLU A 134 -3.20 2.75 -2.23
C GLU A 134 -2.64 3.16 -0.86
N SER A 135 -1.62 2.44 -0.38
CA SER A 135 -1.05 2.68 0.93
C SER A 135 -0.11 3.89 0.93
N ASP A 136 -0.31 4.77 1.90
CA ASP A 136 0.52 5.94 2.19
C ASP A 136 0.61 6.11 3.71
N PRO A 137 1.70 5.63 4.36
CA PRO A 137 1.85 5.75 5.81
C PRO A 137 1.77 7.18 6.32
N GLY A 138 2.16 8.17 5.50
CA GLY A 138 2.06 9.59 5.84
C GLY A 138 0.61 10.08 5.93
N LYS A 139 -0.33 9.37 5.32
CA LYS A 139 -1.77 9.64 5.36
C LYS A 139 -2.56 8.64 6.21
N GLY A 140 -1.87 7.82 7.01
CA GLY A 140 -2.51 6.87 7.89
C GLY A 140 -3.03 5.60 7.19
N SER A 141 -2.45 5.21 6.05
CA SER A 141 -2.77 3.91 5.43
C SER A 141 -1.51 3.08 5.22
N ILE A 142 -1.62 1.77 5.47
CA ILE A 142 -0.53 0.81 5.31
C ILE A 142 -0.93 -0.34 4.40
N SER A 143 0.06 -0.89 3.71
CA SER A 143 -0.17 -2.07 2.88
C SER A 143 -0.39 -3.31 3.75
N TYR A 144 -1.39 -4.13 3.39
CA TYR A 144 -1.55 -5.45 4.00
C TYR A 144 -0.33 -6.37 3.77
N LYS A 145 0.53 -6.07 2.79
CA LYS A 145 1.80 -6.77 2.53
C LYS A 145 2.99 -6.18 3.29
N SER A 146 2.84 -5.00 3.89
CA SER A 146 3.91 -4.39 4.70
C SER A 146 4.22 -5.25 5.94
N PRO A 147 5.40 -5.11 6.55
CA PRO A 147 5.74 -5.85 7.77
C PRO A 147 4.67 -5.69 8.86
N LEU A 148 4.27 -4.45 9.18
CA LEU A 148 3.23 -4.20 10.17
C LEU A 148 1.87 -4.73 9.71
N GLY A 149 1.50 -4.54 8.43
CA GLY A 149 0.23 -5.03 7.91
C GLY A 149 0.10 -6.55 8.03
N LYS A 150 1.15 -7.30 7.72
CA LYS A 150 1.18 -8.77 7.85
C LYS A 150 1.01 -9.25 9.28
N GLU A 151 1.68 -8.58 10.23
CA GLU A 151 1.58 -8.93 11.64
C GLU A 151 0.20 -8.60 12.23
N LEU A 152 -0.46 -7.55 11.75
CA LEU A 152 -1.77 -7.14 12.21
C LEU A 152 -2.91 -8.04 11.71
N LEU A 153 -2.79 -8.59 10.50
CA LEU A 153 -3.88 -9.40 9.92
C LEU A 153 -4.23 -10.60 10.80
N GLY A 154 -5.53 -10.75 11.08
CA GLY A 154 -6.08 -11.82 11.91
C GLY A 154 -5.99 -11.58 13.43
N LEU A 155 -5.39 -10.47 13.87
CA LEU A 155 -5.39 -10.07 15.29
C LEU A 155 -6.77 -9.53 15.71
N ARG A 156 -7.00 -9.53 17.03
CA ARG A 156 -8.21 -9.07 17.70
C ARG A 156 -7.92 -7.87 18.59
N VAL A 157 -8.95 -7.18 19.02
CA VAL A 157 -8.83 -6.16 20.07
C VAL A 157 -8.22 -6.77 21.33
N GLY A 158 -7.21 -6.12 21.89
CA GLY A 158 -6.41 -6.56 23.03
C GLY A 158 -5.22 -7.44 22.68
N ASP A 159 -5.05 -7.84 21.41
CA ASP A 159 -3.85 -8.55 20.98
C ASP A 159 -2.67 -7.58 20.85
N ALA A 160 -1.48 -8.07 21.21
CA ALA A 160 -0.23 -7.32 21.06
C ALA A 160 0.59 -7.86 19.88
N VAL A 161 1.35 -6.97 19.24
CA VAL A 161 2.26 -7.29 18.15
C VAL A 161 3.60 -6.57 18.32
N GLU A 162 4.66 -7.30 18.06
CA GLU A 162 6.04 -6.78 18.02
C GLU A 162 6.48 -6.64 16.56
N LEU A 163 6.95 -5.46 16.19
CA LEU A 163 7.51 -5.18 14.88
C LEU A 163 9.01 -4.89 14.98
N GLU A 164 9.81 -5.73 14.35
CA GLU A 164 11.26 -5.50 14.23
C GLU A 164 11.52 -4.42 13.15
N ARG A 165 12.21 -3.35 13.53
CA ARG A 165 12.63 -2.28 12.63
C ARG A 165 14.13 -2.01 12.81
N GLY A 166 14.94 -2.69 12.03
CA GLY A 166 16.40 -2.64 12.19
C GLY A 166 16.82 -3.29 13.52
N ASN A 167 17.37 -2.50 14.43
CA ASN A 167 17.77 -2.96 15.77
C ASN A 167 16.71 -2.66 16.84
N ASP A 168 15.61 -2.00 16.48
CA ASP A 168 14.56 -1.62 17.41
C ASP A 168 13.37 -2.58 17.30
N ILE A 169 12.74 -2.86 18.42
CA ILE A 169 11.46 -3.56 18.49
C ILE A 169 10.40 -2.53 18.86
N ILE A 170 9.37 -2.44 18.03
CA ILE A 170 8.22 -1.58 18.29
C ILE A 170 7.06 -2.45 18.72
N GLU A 171 6.51 -2.17 19.89
CA GLU A 171 5.38 -2.90 20.45
C GLU A 171 4.09 -2.12 20.25
N TYR A 172 3.05 -2.83 19.78
CA TYR A 172 1.71 -2.28 19.60
C TYR A 172 0.68 -3.18 20.27
N GLU A 173 -0.40 -2.56 20.80
CA GLU A 173 -1.62 -3.25 21.19
C GLU A 173 -2.78 -2.78 20.32
N VAL A 174 -3.64 -3.69 19.91
CA VAL A 174 -4.85 -3.39 19.13
C VAL A 174 -5.94 -2.89 20.06
N LEU A 175 -6.27 -1.60 19.97
CA LEU A 175 -7.32 -0.98 20.78
C LEU A 175 -8.70 -1.08 20.14
N ARG A 176 -8.77 -0.93 18.82
CA ARG A 176 -10.04 -0.89 18.10
C ARG A 176 -9.89 -1.31 16.65
N ILE A 177 -10.92 -1.97 16.10
CA ILE A 177 -10.99 -2.40 14.70
C ILE A 177 -12.32 -1.92 14.14
N PHE A 178 -12.31 -1.12 13.06
CA PHE A 178 -13.55 -0.52 12.54
C PHE A 178 -13.45 -0.17 11.05
N VAL A 179 -14.61 0.18 10.47
CA VAL A 179 -14.75 0.79 9.14
C VAL A 179 -15.65 2.01 9.27
N GLU A 180 -15.20 3.16 8.71
CA GLU A 180 -15.94 4.43 8.65
C GLU A 180 -16.61 4.63 7.30
#